data_376da98a540d995e89ec0687fb77955a
#
_entry.id   376da98a540d995e89ec0687fb77955a
#
_cell.length_a   1.000
_cell.length_b   1.000
_cell.length_c   1.000
_cell.angle_alpha   90.00
_cell.angle_beta   90.00
_cell.angle_gamma   90.00
#
_symmetry.space_group_name_H-M   'P 1'
#
loop_
_entity.id
_entity.type
_entity.pdbx_description
1 polymer ?
#
loop_
_entity_poly.entity_id
_entity_poly.type
_entity_poly.pdbx_seq_one_letter_code
_entity_poly.pdbx_strand_id
1 'polypeptide(L)'
;MPFAFATAADQADQALAGLDMGHDHARLVVLARAGRSWRLEQCHEWPLEPGWLQGGRIGDFLPLADTLQQSLADTGVSRLAMALPAEACASAVLEQPGGWSRLRRRAWLQRQAAALLQRPLSDLTWSAHALPGRPRRWRVLCASLDVVQDWMGLAEAAGCDLIGLDEVHQASWQA
;
A
#
# COMPACT_ATOMS: atom_id res chain seq x y z
N MET A 1 -14.20 -3.22 -7.03
CA MET A 1 -13.69 -2.25 -8.03
C MET A 1 -12.21 -2.52 -8.21
N PRO A 2 -11.67 -2.61 -9.43
CA PRO A 2 -10.23 -2.68 -9.60
C PRO A 2 -9.66 -1.28 -9.28
N PHE A 3 -8.76 -1.17 -8.31
CA PHE A 3 -7.96 0.03 -8.17
C PHE A 3 -7.16 0.21 -9.47
N ALA A 4 -7.57 1.15 -10.28
CA ALA A 4 -6.79 1.58 -11.42
C ALA A 4 -5.66 2.44 -10.86
N PHE A 5 -4.43 1.95 -10.95
CA PHE A 5 -3.26 2.80 -10.76
C PHE A 5 -3.34 3.91 -11.82
N ALA A 6 -3.45 5.16 -11.37
CA ALA A 6 -3.42 6.31 -12.25
C ALA A 6 -2.16 6.23 -13.12
N THR A 7 -2.32 6.33 -14.41
CA THR A 7 -1.21 6.42 -15.36
C THR A 7 -0.43 7.70 -15.09
N ALA A 8 0.89 7.62 -15.11
CA ALA A 8 1.86 8.67 -14.77
C ALA A 8 1.75 10.00 -15.56
N ALA A 9 0.74 10.19 -16.36
CA ALA A 9 0.62 11.32 -17.30
C ALA A 9 0.02 12.62 -16.73
N ASP A 10 -0.69 12.55 -15.56
CA ASP A 10 -1.40 13.73 -15.02
C ASP A 10 -0.79 14.31 -13.74
N GLN A 11 0.46 13.96 -13.41
CA GLN A 11 1.06 14.29 -12.12
C GLN A 11 2.21 15.30 -12.19
N ALA A 12 2.18 16.21 -13.12
CA ALA A 12 3.11 17.34 -13.13
C ALA A 12 2.77 18.27 -11.93
N ASP A 13 3.73 18.49 -11.07
CA ASP A 13 3.79 19.49 -10.00
C ASP A 13 3.09 19.21 -8.64
N GLN A 14 2.84 17.99 -8.23
CA GLN A 14 2.28 17.78 -6.89
C GLN A 14 3.25 17.02 -5.97
N ALA A 15 3.35 17.50 -4.73
CA ALA A 15 4.03 16.78 -3.67
C ALA A 15 3.23 15.52 -3.30
N LEU A 16 3.94 14.51 -2.83
CA LEU A 16 3.42 13.20 -2.43
C LEU A 16 4.01 12.83 -1.08
N ALA A 17 3.18 12.37 -0.16
CA ALA A 17 3.66 11.75 1.07
C ALA A 17 3.67 10.24 0.95
N GLY A 18 4.69 9.61 1.54
CA GLY A 18 4.77 8.17 1.73
C GLY A 18 4.85 7.85 3.21
N LEU A 19 3.97 6.98 3.71
CA LEU A 19 3.95 6.53 5.09
C LEU A 19 4.30 5.05 5.18
N ASP A 20 5.31 4.74 5.98
CA ASP A 20 5.68 3.40 6.39
C ASP A 20 5.49 3.28 7.90
N MET A 21 4.72 2.29 8.33
CA MET A 21 4.53 1.98 9.75
C MET A 21 5.15 0.62 10.06
N GLY A 22 6.28 0.67 10.75
CA GLY A 22 6.97 -0.51 11.26
C GLY A 22 6.32 -1.04 12.54
N HIS A 23 7.07 -1.80 13.30
CA HIS A 23 6.60 -2.39 14.57
C HIS A 23 6.53 -1.34 15.70
N ASP A 24 7.47 -0.43 15.75
CA ASP A 24 7.70 0.50 16.86
C ASP A 24 7.84 1.97 16.42
N HIS A 25 7.98 2.22 15.13
CA HIS A 25 8.12 3.55 14.56
C HIS A 25 7.32 3.69 13.28
N ALA A 26 6.79 4.89 13.06
CA ALA A 26 6.27 5.33 11.78
C ALA A 26 7.24 6.30 11.11
N ARG A 27 7.35 6.23 9.79
CA ARG A 27 8.15 7.11 8.94
C ARG A 27 7.31 7.72 7.87
N LEU A 28 7.31 9.05 7.81
CA LEU A 28 6.65 9.82 6.78
C LEU A 28 7.72 10.53 5.96
N VAL A 29 7.68 10.34 4.65
CA VAL A 29 8.52 11.06 3.71
C VAL A 29 7.65 11.93 2.81
N VAL A 30 8.11 13.16 2.53
CA VAL A 30 7.45 14.06 1.58
C VAL A 30 8.38 14.23 0.38
N LEU A 31 7.86 13.92 -0.78
CA LEU A 31 8.54 14.03 -2.05
C LEU A 31 7.89 15.12 -2.89
N ALA A 32 8.68 16.03 -3.45
CA ALA A 32 8.22 16.97 -4.45
C ALA A 32 8.75 16.61 -5.85
N ARG A 33 7.97 16.91 -6.87
CA ARG A 33 8.37 16.70 -8.25
C ARG A 33 9.44 17.72 -8.65
N ALA A 34 10.57 17.25 -9.12
CA ALA A 34 11.67 18.06 -9.64
C ALA A 34 11.91 17.70 -11.12
N GLY A 35 11.10 18.25 -12.02
CA GLY A 35 11.10 17.88 -13.43
C GLY A 35 10.71 16.41 -13.65
N ARG A 36 11.64 15.57 -14.08
CA ARG A 36 11.42 14.12 -14.30
C ARG A 36 11.77 13.24 -13.11
N SER A 37 12.30 13.81 -12.04
CA SER A 37 12.72 13.11 -10.82
C SER A 37 11.89 13.54 -9.61
N TRP A 38 12.07 12.84 -8.51
CA TRP A 38 11.52 13.20 -7.21
C TRP A 38 12.65 13.71 -6.31
N ARG A 39 12.35 14.69 -5.49
CA ARG A 39 13.25 15.25 -4.49
C ARG A 39 12.64 15.04 -3.12
N LEU A 40 13.42 14.53 -2.18
CA LEU A 40 13.03 14.47 -0.78
C LEU A 40 12.98 15.89 -0.22
N GLU A 41 11.82 16.30 0.30
CA GLU A 41 11.60 17.60 0.92
C GLU A 41 11.65 17.50 2.44
N GLN A 42 10.99 16.48 3.00
CA GLN A 42 10.87 16.28 4.44
C GLN A 42 10.89 14.79 4.77
N CYS A 43 11.36 14.50 5.97
CA CYS A 43 11.32 13.17 6.55
C CYS A 43 11.00 13.32 8.03
N HIS A 44 9.95 12.64 8.49
CA HIS A 44 9.54 12.60 9.88
C HIS A 44 9.58 11.16 10.37
N GLU A 45 10.00 10.98 11.60
CA GLU A 45 9.95 9.69 12.27
C GLU A 45 9.42 9.91 13.68
N TRP A 46 8.50 9.05 14.11
CA TRP A 46 7.97 9.08 15.48
C TRP A 46 7.72 7.66 15.98
N PRO A 47 7.84 7.44 17.30
CA PRO A 47 7.52 6.15 17.91
C PRO A 47 6.03 5.87 17.80
N LEU A 48 5.69 4.60 17.59
CA LEU A 48 4.31 4.11 17.71
C LEU A 48 4.06 3.74 19.17
N GLU A 49 3.00 4.29 19.73
CA GLU A 49 2.60 3.93 21.08
C GLU A 49 2.04 2.50 21.13
N PRO A 50 2.22 1.79 22.26
CA PRO A 50 1.66 0.45 22.42
C PRO A 50 0.14 0.46 22.18
N GLY A 51 -0.33 -0.40 21.28
CA GLY A 51 -1.74 -0.48 20.93
C GLY A 51 -2.14 0.21 19.64
N TRP A 52 -1.33 1.13 19.11
CA TRP A 52 -1.66 1.81 17.85
C TRP A 52 -1.65 0.86 16.65
N LEU A 53 -0.71 -0.09 16.65
CA LEU A 53 -0.64 -1.11 15.62
C LEU A 53 -0.48 -2.51 16.26
N GLN A 54 -1.37 -3.44 15.93
CA GLN A 54 -1.35 -4.80 16.45
C GLN A 54 -1.53 -5.82 15.32
N GLY A 55 -0.50 -6.59 15.01
CA GLY A 55 -0.55 -7.57 13.93
C GLY A 55 -0.94 -6.97 12.58
N GLY A 56 -0.45 -5.76 12.30
CA GLY A 56 -0.74 -5.04 11.06
C GLY A 56 -2.12 -4.35 11.00
N ARG A 57 -2.91 -4.42 12.07
CA ARG A 57 -4.19 -3.72 12.22
C ARG A 57 -4.04 -2.47 13.06
N ILE A 58 -4.82 -1.45 12.74
CA ILE A 58 -4.89 -0.24 13.55
C ILE A 58 -5.76 -0.53 14.77
N GLY A 59 -5.16 -0.44 15.96
CA GLY A 59 -5.84 -0.61 17.25
C GLY A 59 -6.43 0.69 17.77
N ASP A 60 -5.56 1.66 18.10
CA ASP A 60 -5.98 3.00 18.54
C ASP A 60 -5.98 3.97 17.36
N PHE A 61 -7.13 4.10 16.72
CA PHE A 61 -7.30 4.85 15.48
C PHE A 61 -7.12 6.36 15.65
N LEU A 62 -7.79 6.96 16.64
CA LEU A 62 -7.85 8.43 16.78
C LEU A 62 -6.48 9.06 17.08
N PRO A 63 -5.69 8.59 18.06
CA PRO A 63 -4.39 9.17 18.32
C PRO A 63 -3.43 9.05 17.13
N LEU A 64 -3.51 7.92 16.40
CA LEU A 64 -2.69 7.71 15.21
C LEU A 64 -3.09 8.67 14.07
N ALA A 65 -4.40 8.86 13.85
CA ALA A 65 -4.92 9.80 12.87
C ALA A 65 -4.51 11.24 13.19
N ASP A 66 -4.65 11.65 14.46
CA ASP A 66 -4.25 12.99 14.91
C ASP A 66 -2.75 13.24 14.71
N THR A 67 -1.91 12.26 15.05
CA THR A 67 -0.45 12.36 14.87
C THR A 67 -0.09 12.46 13.38
N LEU A 68 -0.73 11.65 12.55
CA LEU A 68 -0.52 11.71 11.10
C LEU A 68 -0.98 13.05 10.52
N GLN A 69 -2.16 13.53 10.91
CA GLN A 69 -2.68 14.83 10.49
C GLN A 69 -1.75 15.97 10.89
N GLN A 70 -1.25 15.98 12.12
CA GLN A 70 -0.28 16.98 12.58
C GLN A 70 1.02 16.92 11.78
N SER A 71 1.53 15.72 11.50
CA SER A 71 2.76 15.53 10.73
C SER A 71 2.62 15.99 9.28
N LEU A 72 1.40 15.97 8.73
CA LEU A 72 1.09 16.41 7.36
C LEU A 72 0.70 17.88 7.26
N ALA A 73 0.22 18.50 8.35
CA ALA A 73 -0.33 19.84 8.35
C ALA A 73 0.62 20.92 7.77
N ASP A 74 1.91 20.81 8.09
CA ASP A 74 2.94 21.77 7.65
C ASP A 74 3.52 21.45 6.26
N THR A 75 3.12 20.32 5.66
CA THR A 75 3.68 19.86 4.39
C THR A 75 2.91 20.38 3.18
N GLY A 76 1.64 20.77 3.35
CA GLY A 76 0.74 21.11 2.25
C GLY A 76 0.39 19.94 1.31
N VAL A 77 0.69 18.72 1.71
CA VAL A 77 0.45 17.50 0.92
C VAL A 77 -0.93 16.97 1.23
N SER A 78 -1.73 16.72 0.20
CA SER A 78 -3.04 16.07 0.29
C SER A 78 -3.06 14.63 -0.24
N ARG A 79 -1.94 14.13 -0.76
CA ARG A 79 -1.85 12.80 -1.42
C ARG A 79 -0.90 11.91 -0.65
N LEU A 80 -1.40 10.75 -0.23
CA LEU A 80 -0.68 9.82 0.63
C LEU A 80 -0.60 8.43 -0.02
N ALA A 81 0.60 7.87 -0.08
CA ALA A 81 0.83 6.46 -0.32
C ALA A 81 1.21 5.81 1.00
N MET A 82 0.72 4.60 1.27
CA MET A 82 1.02 3.88 2.50
C MET A 82 1.60 2.50 2.20
N ALA A 83 2.51 2.05 3.05
CA ALA A 83 3.02 0.70 3.05
C ALA A 83 2.32 -0.13 4.14
N LEU A 84 1.67 -1.23 3.74
CA LEU A 84 1.11 -2.20 4.68
C LEU A 84 2.25 -3.00 5.33
N PRO A 85 2.26 -3.16 6.66
CA PRO A 85 3.20 -4.04 7.32
C PRO A 85 3.02 -5.50 6.85
N ALA A 86 4.09 -6.27 6.93
CA ALA A 86 4.10 -7.66 6.44
C ALA A 86 3.04 -8.55 7.12
N GLU A 87 2.68 -8.23 8.35
CA GLU A 87 1.65 -8.96 9.12
C GLU A 87 0.22 -8.66 8.63
N ALA A 88 0.02 -7.54 7.93
CA ALA A 88 -1.28 -7.11 7.42
C ALA A 88 -1.64 -7.73 6.07
N CYS A 89 -0.67 -8.27 5.37
CA CYS A 89 -0.83 -8.78 4.01
C CYS A 89 -0.07 -10.09 3.79
N ALA A 90 -0.38 -10.77 2.69
CA ALA A 90 0.38 -11.91 2.24
C ALA A 90 0.77 -11.72 0.78
N SER A 91 2.01 -12.08 0.44
CA SER A 91 2.48 -12.04 -0.93
C SER A 91 3.17 -13.33 -1.35
N ALA A 92 3.09 -13.66 -2.62
CA ALA A 92 3.80 -14.79 -3.21
C ALA A 92 4.16 -14.54 -4.66
N VAL A 93 5.28 -15.12 -5.08
CA VAL A 93 5.64 -15.21 -6.49
C VAL A 93 5.21 -16.58 -7.03
N LEU A 94 4.29 -16.56 -7.99
CA LEU A 94 3.67 -17.76 -8.55
C LEU A 94 4.06 -17.94 -10.01
N GLU A 95 4.29 -19.17 -10.43
CA GLU A 95 4.55 -19.51 -11.82
C GLU A 95 3.26 -20.00 -12.49
N GLN A 96 2.82 -19.27 -13.51
CA GLN A 96 1.63 -19.62 -14.30
C GLN A 96 1.93 -20.81 -15.20
N PRO A 97 1.10 -21.86 -15.21
CA PRO A 97 1.15 -22.91 -16.22
C PRO A 97 0.98 -22.33 -17.64
N GLY A 98 1.66 -22.95 -18.61
CA GLY A 98 1.63 -22.49 -20.01
C GLY A 98 0.24 -22.56 -20.68
N GLY A 99 0.05 -21.77 -21.73
CA GLY A 99 -1.10 -21.90 -22.63
C GLY A 99 -2.44 -21.40 -22.09
N TRP A 100 -2.45 -20.61 -21.01
CA TRP A 100 -3.71 -20.14 -20.40
C TRP A 100 -4.18 -18.81 -21.01
N SER A 101 -5.50 -18.72 -21.25
CA SER A 101 -6.18 -17.47 -21.60
C SER A 101 -6.14 -16.48 -20.43
N ARG A 102 -6.39 -15.20 -20.71
CA ARG A 102 -6.47 -14.15 -19.69
C ARG A 102 -7.51 -14.48 -18.59
N LEU A 103 -8.67 -15.00 -18.97
CA LEU A 103 -9.74 -15.36 -18.02
C LEU A 103 -9.31 -16.52 -17.10
N ARG A 104 -8.72 -17.56 -17.67
CA ARG A 104 -8.25 -18.72 -16.89
C ARG A 104 -7.15 -18.32 -15.92
N ARG A 105 -6.22 -17.47 -16.35
CA ARG A 105 -5.18 -16.89 -15.50
C ARG A 105 -5.78 -16.09 -14.34
N ARG A 106 -6.73 -15.17 -14.62
CA ARG A 106 -7.38 -14.36 -13.58
C ARG A 106 -8.05 -15.23 -12.52
N ALA A 107 -8.82 -16.22 -12.94
CA ALA A 107 -9.49 -17.15 -12.02
C ALA A 107 -8.50 -17.96 -11.17
N TRP A 108 -7.34 -18.30 -11.73
CA TRP A 108 -6.29 -18.98 -10.98
C TRP A 108 -5.63 -18.05 -9.96
N LEU A 109 -5.25 -16.83 -10.34
CA LEU A 109 -4.68 -15.83 -9.45
C LEU A 109 -5.62 -15.53 -8.27
N GLN A 110 -6.93 -15.41 -8.52
CA GLN A 110 -7.94 -15.25 -7.48
C GLN A 110 -7.94 -16.41 -6.47
N ARG A 111 -7.89 -17.65 -6.95
CA ARG A 111 -7.79 -18.81 -6.06
C ARG A 111 -6.49 -18.84 -5.25
N GLN A 112 -5.38 -18.40 -5.85
CA GLN A 112 -4.12 -18.32 -5.14
C GLN A 112 -4.15 -17.22 -4.06
N ALA A 113 -4.73 -16.06 -4.34
CA ALA A 113 -4.92 -15.00 -3.35
C ALA A 113 -5.76 -15.49 -2.16
N ALA A 114 -6.88 -16.16 -2.41
CA ALA A 114 -7.71 -16.76 -1.36
C ALA A 114 -6.96 -17.79 -0.51
N ALA A 115 -6.12 -18.60 -1.16
CA ALA A 115 -5.33 -19.64 -0.49
C ALA A 115 -4.21 -19.04 0.40
N LEU A 116 -3.60 -17.90 0.01
CA LEU A 116 -2.54 -17.26 0.78
C LEU A 116 -3.01 -16.81 2.17
N LEU A 117 -4.22 -16.27 2.27
CA LEU A 117 -4.81 -15.83 3.53
C LEU A 117 -5.81 -16.81 4.13
N GLN A 118 -6.08 -17.93 3.44
CA GLN A 118 -7.08 -18.93 3.84
C GLN A 118 -8.46 -18.30 4.13
N ARG A 119 -8.86 -17.32 3.33
CA ARG A 119 -10.13 -16.58 3.44
C ARG A 119 -10.90 -16.58 2.11
N PRO A 120 -12.23 -16.40 2.14
CA PRO A 120 -13.04 -16.20 0.95
C PRO A 120 -12.61 -14.94 0.18
N LEU A 121 -12.73 -14.97 -1.15
CA LEU A 121 -12.41 -13.81 -1.99
C LEU A 121 -13.26 -12.58 -1.70
N SER A 122 -14.47 -12.76 -1.16
CA SER A 122 -15.35 -11.66 -0.73
C SER A 122 -14.74 -10.80 0.37
N ASP A 123 -13.87 -11.38 1.17
CA ASP A 123 -13.28 -10.75 2.36
C ASP A 123 -11.86 -10.23 2.09
N LEU A 124 -11.43 -10.29 0.82
CA LEU A 124 -10.09 -9.93 0.40
C LEU A 124 -10.08 -8.83 -0.64
N THR A 125 -9.07 -7.97 -0.54
CA THR A 125 -8.53 -7.25 -1.69
C THR A 125 -7.25 -7.94 -2.17
N TRP A 126 -6.98 -7.88 -3.48
CA TRP A 126 -5.79 -8.51 -4.05
C TRP A 126 -5.35 -7.82 -5.33
N SER A 127 -4.07 -7.89 -5.60
CA SER A 127 -3.46 -7.45 -6.85
C SER A 127 -2.52 -8.53 -7.39
N ALA A 128 -2.21 -8.48 -8.68
CA ALA A 128 -1.24 -9.36 -9.29
C ALA A 128 -0.52 -8.68 -10.45
N HIS A 129 0.80 -8.72 -10.42
CA HIS A 129 1.66 -8.11 -11.43
C HIS A 129 2.60 -9.15 -12.02
N ALA A 130 2.79 -9.11 -13.34
CA ALA A 130 3.79 -9.92 -14.00
C ALA A 130 5.19 -9.39 -13.62
N LEU A 131 6.12 -10.28 -13.31
CA LEU A 131 7.49 -9.87 -13.03
C LEU A 131 8.20 -9.45 -14.32
N PRO A 132 8.97 -8.34 -14.29
CA PRO A 132 9.74 -7.89 -15.45
C PRO A 132 10.64 -9.00 -16.00
N GLY A 133 10.66 -9.16 -17.33
CA GLY A 133 11.45 -10.19 -18.00
C GLY A 133 11.01 -11.65 -17.76
N ARG A 134 9.94 -11.87 -17.00
CA ARG A 134 9.44 -13.21 -16.68
C ARG A 134 7.91 -13.27 -16.84
N PRO A 135 7.35 -13.29 -18.05
CA PRO A 135 5.92 -13.10 -18.33
C PRO A 135 5.00 -14.20 -17.76
N ARG A 136 5.58 -15.31 -17.27
CA ARG A 136 4.83 -16.40 -16.61
C ARG A 136 4.92 -16.36 -15.09
N ARG A 137 5.72 -15.49 -14.51
CA ARG A 137 5.81 -15.30 -13.07
C ARG A 137 5.02 -14.08 -12.65
N TRP A 138 4.19 -14.28 -11.64
CA TRP A 138 3.27 -13.29 -11.12
C TRP A 138 3.55 -13.09 -9.65
N ARG A 139 3.75 -11.86 -9.23
CA ARG A 139 3.64 -11.52 -7.82
C ARG A 139 2.17 -11.28 -7.52
N VAL A 140 1.64 -12.01 -6.54
CA VAL A 140 0.30 -11.82 -5.98
C VAL A 140 0.46 -11.22 -4.60
N LEU A 141 -0.26 -10.14 -4.34
CA LEU A 141 -0.39 -9.50 -3.05
C LEU A 141 -1.86 -9.56 -2.65
N CYS A 142 -2.15 -9.89 -1.40
CA CYS A 142 -3.51 -9.86 -0.87
C CYS A 142 -3.50 -9.40 0.59
N ALA A 143 -4.58 -8.72 0.97
CA ALA A 143 -4.86 -8.29 2.33
C ALA A 143 -6.34 -8.49 2.64
N SER A 144 -6.71 -8.61 3.90
CA SER A 144 -8.12 -8.65 4.26
C SER A 144 -8.77 -7.28 4.05
N LEU A 145 -10.04 -7.31 3.66
CA LEU A 145 -10.77 -6.09 3.29
C LEU A 145 -10.92 -5.15 4.48
N ASP A 146 -11.15 -5.69 5.67
CA ASP A 146 -11.24 -4.93 6.92
C ASP A 146 -9.95 -4.15 7.22
N VAL A 147 -8.79 -4.80 7.06
CA VAL A 147 -7.49 -4.12 7.23
C VAL A 147 -7.34 -2.97 6.24
N VAL A 148 -7.63 -3.21 4.96
CA VAL A 148 -7.52 -2.14 3.94
C VAL A 148 -8.48 -0.99 4.24
N GLN A 149 -9.69 -1.27 4.74
CA GLN A 149 -10.64 -0.25 5.15
C GLN A 149 -10.15 0.58 6.34
N ASP A 150 -9.53 -0.04 7.34
CA ASP A 150 -8.91 0.66 8.48
C ASP A 150 -7.83 1.65 7.98
N TRP A 151 -6.96 1.22 7.08
CA TRP A 151 -5.90 2.06 6.54
C TRP A 151 -6.40 3.17 5.61
N MET A 152 -7.45 2.89 4.83
CA MET A 152 -8.15 3.92 4.05
C MET A 152 -8.79 4.98 4.96
N GLY A 153 -9.45 4.53 6.04
CA GLY A 153 -10.03 5.43 7.03
C GLY A 153 -8.98 6.29 7.73
N LEU A 154 -7.78 5.77 7.97
CA LEU A 154 -6.66 6.54 8.54
C LEU A 154 -6.23 7.69 7.62
N ALA A 155 -6.09 7.42 6.31
CA ALA A 155 -5.77 8.47 5.34
C ALA A 155 -6.86 9.55 5.28
N GLU A 156 -8.14 9.13 5.25
CA GLU A 156 -9.29 10.02 5.25
C GLU A 156 -9.34 10.89 6.51
N ALA A 157 -9.15 10.30 7.69
CA ALA A 157 -9.12 11.03 8.96
C ALA A 157 -7.94 12.00 9.05
N ALA A 158 -6.81 11.69 8.42
CA ALA A 158 -5.68 12.62 8.29
C ALA A 158 -5.88 13.71 7.23
N GLY A 159 -7.03 13.72 6.53
CA GLY A 159 -7.36 14.69 5.50
C GLY A 159 -6.64 14.48 4.17
N CYS A 160 -6.23 13.24 3.88
CA CYS A 160 -5.46 12.90 2.69
C CYS A 160 -6.20 11.95 1.75
N ASP A 161 -5.98 12.14 0.45
CA ASP A 161 -6.37 11.18 -0.57
C ASP A 161 -5.37 10.01 -0.61
N LEU A 162 -5.81 8.80 -0.27
CA LEU A 162 -4.98 7.61 -0.41
C LEU A 162 -4.81 7.25 -1.89
N ILE A 163 -3.61 7.44 -2.42
CA ILE A 163 -3.30 7.20 -3.83
C ILE A 163 -2.67 5.82 -4.09
N GLY A 164 -2.18 5.17 -3.05
CA GLY A 164 -1.56 3.85 -3.13
C GLY A 164 -1.47 3.16 -1.78
N LEU A 165 -1.69 1.87 -1.81
CA LEU A 165 -1.48 0.98 -0.67
C LEU A 165 -0.74 -0.25 -1.18
N ASP A 166 0.47 -0.49 -0.71
CA ASP A 166 1.32 -1.59 -1.17
C ASP A 166 1.98 -2.30 0.02
N GLU A 167 2.62 -3.41 -0.20
CA GLU A 167 3.42 -4.12 0.81
C GLU A 167 4.74 -3.39 1.05
N VAL A 168 5.18 -3.29 2.30
CA VAL A 168 6.44 -2.61 2.69
C VAL A 168 7.66 -3.09 1.91
N HIS A 169 7.78 -4.38 1.66
CA HIS A 169 8.88 -4.95 0.88
C HIS A 169 8.86 -4.55 -0.59
N GLN A 170 7.71 -4.23 -1.15
CA GLN A 170 7.61 -3.81 -2.54
C GLN A 170 7.89 -2.31 -2.70
N ALA A 171 7.44 -1.50 -1.76
CA ALA A 171 7.72 -0.06 -1.76
C ALA A 171 9.23 0.22 -1.78
N SER A 172 10.04 -0.60 -1.07
CA SER A 172 11.50 -0.46 -1.03
C SER A 172 12.23 -0.87 -2.31
N TRP A 173 11.60 -1.61 -3.24
CA TRP A 173 12.24 -2.05 -4.50
C TRP A 173 11.94 -1.14 -5.70
N GLN A 174 11.01 -0.20 -5.55
CA GLN A 174 10.59 0.72 -6.62
C GLN A 174 11.18 2.14 -6.45
N ALA A 175 11.84 2.36 -5.33
CA ALA A 175 12.54 3.61 -5.02
C ALA A 175 13.98 3.58 -5.57
#